data_b7d6c5b429b5551707f46f3eb50913f6
#
_entry.id   b7d6c5b429b5551707f46f3eb50913f6
#
_cell.length_a   1.000
_cell.length_b   1.000
_cell.length_c   1.000
_cell.angle_alpha   90.00
_cell.angle_beta   90.00
_cell.angle_gamma   90.00
#
_symmetry.space_group_name_H-M   'P 1'
#
loop_
_entity.id
_entity.type
_entity.pdbx_description
1 polymer ?
#
loop_
_entity_poly.entity_id
_entity_poly.type
_entity_poly.pdbx_seq_one_letter_code
_entity_poly.pdbx_strand_id
1 'polypeptide(L)'
;VTELLSMRMVFGAGLLLLLAGCSSTQNHQPHKLIDRGDYKIDTNYPSVAQNERVRFLVLHYTALDDAGSLKVLTEGNVSAHYLVKTHPDNVDGKPVVLQLVPEEKRAWHAGVSDWQGRNSLNDTSIGIEIVNKGFTEKMLGRTWYPYNEPQIELIEHLTKDIVERYDIAPTAVVAHSDIAPLRKSDPGPLFPWKRLAEKGVGAWPDDVTVSKYLNGRYKSDLGSVPIIQKALAKYGYKIPQSGILDEETRQVIIAFQMHFRAQDFSGNPDAETEAIAQALVEKYRS
;
A
#
# COMPACT_ATOMS: atom_id res chain seq x y z
N VAL A 1 -36.08 89.61 36.14
CA VAL A 1 -34.70 89.96 35.80
C VAL A 1 -34.25 89.02 34.72
N THR A 2 -34.41 89.43 33.43
CA THR A 2 -33.36 89.52 32.37
C THR A 2 -32.61 88.24 32.05
N GLU A 3 -32.58 87.81 30.97
CA GLU A 3 -32.19 88.01 29.56
C GLU A 3 -31.63 86.72 29.04
N LEU A 4 -31.49 86.33 27.86
CA LEU A 4 -31.43 86.83 26.50
C LEU A 4 -31.45 85.65 25.52
N LEU A 5 -32.05 85.86 24.38
CA LEU A 5 -31.97 85.01 23.18
C LEU A 5 -30.55 84.74 22.76
N SER A 6 -30.24 83.54 22.29
CA SER A 6 -29.35 83.39 21.19
C SER A 6 -29.70 82.18 20.37
N MET A 7 -30.09 82.48 19.19
CA MET A 7 -30.41 81.62 18.05
C MET A 7 -29.09 81.05 17.50
N ARG A 8 -28.90 79.73 17.53
CA ARG A 8 -27.82 79.07 16.79
C ARG A 8 -28.37 78.15 15.73
N MET A 9 -28.09 78.53 14.50
CA MET A 9 -28.27 77.76 13.30
C MET A 9 -27.57 76.39 13.43
N VAL A 10 -28.31 75.33 13.21
CA VAL A 10 -27.73 73.96 13.01
C VAL A 10 -27.66 73.72 11.53
N PHE A 11 -26.43 73.71 11.02
CA PHE A 11 -26.12 73.22 9.71
C PHE A 11 -26.32 71.71 9.66
N GLY A 12 -27.25 71.26 8.83
CA GLY A 12 -27.44 69.84 8.53
C GLY A 12 -26.33 69.37 7.63
N ALA A 13 -25.42 68.54 8.17
CA ALA A 13 -24.48 67.77 7.39
C ALA A 13 -25.17 66.47 6.91
N GLY A 14 -25.53 66.45 5.65
CA GLY A 14 -26.04 65.25 5.00
C GLY A 14 -24.92 64.20 4.88
N LEU A 15 -25.07 63.09 5.60
CA LEU A 15 -24.20 61.93 5.49
C LEU A 15 -24.63 61.11 4.26
N LEU A 16 -23.91 61.29 3.14
CA LEU A 16 -24.03 60.39 1.97
C LEU A 16 -23.36 59.04 2.32
N LEU A 17 -24.19 58.05 2.64
CA LEU A 17 -23.78 56.66 2.69
C LEU A 17 -23.48 56.15 1.28
N LEU A 18 -22.21 56.14 0.90
CA LEU A 18 -21.73 55.38 -0.27
C LEU A 18 -21.86 53.90 0.03
N LEU A 19 -22.88 53.25 -0.47
CA LEU A 19 -22.98 51.81 -0.59
C LEU A 19 -21.91 51.33 -1.61
N ALA A 20 -20.71 50.99 -1.12
CA ALA A 20 -19.76 50.23 -1.86
C ALA A 20 -20.30 48.80 -2.05
N GLY A 21 -20.99 48.59 -3.15
CA GLY A 21 -21.36 47.27 -3.60
C GLY A 21 -20.09 46.49 -3.87
N CYS A 22 -19.71 45.52 -3.02
CA CYS A 22 -18.75 44.49 -3.35
C CYS A 22 -19.34 43.66 -4.50
N SER A 23 -19.06 44.04 -5.73
CA SER A 23 -19.18 43.15 -6.86
C SER A 23 -18.11 42.06 -6.68
N SER A 24 -18.51 40.88 -6.18
CA SER A 24 -17.72 39.69 -6.29
C SER A 24 -17.55 39.41 -7.78
N THR A 25 -16.41 39.82 -8.34
CA THR A 25 -15.94 39.31 -9.61
C THR A 25 -15.69 37.82 -9.40
N GLN A 26 -16.69 36.98 -9.73
CA GLN A 26 -16.45 35.59 -9.96
C GLN A 26 -15.39 35.51 -11.06
N ASN A 27 -14.17 35.17 -10.66
CA ASN A 27 -13.12 34.79 -11.59
C ASN A 27 -13.67 33.58 -12.38
N HIS A 28 -14.24 33.84 -13.54
CA HIS A 28 -14.56 32.81 -14.51
C HIS A 28 -13.19 32.30 -15.01
N GLN A 29 -12.68 31.25 -14.39
CA GLN A 29 -11.63 30.43 -14.99
C GLN A 29 -12.18 29.97 -16.34
N PRO A 30 -11.41 30.10 -17.43
CA PRO A 30 -11.90 29.71 -18.74
C PRO A 30 -12.30 28.24 -18.69
N HIS A 31 -13.51 27.95 -19.14
CA HIS A 31 -14.06 26.59 -19.18
C HIS A 31 -13.07 25.67 -19.92
N LYS A 32 -12.49 24.72 -19.17
CA LYS A 32 -11.56 23.73 -19.74
C LYS A 32 -12.39 22.64 -20.40
N LEU A 33 -12.75 22.87 -21.64
CA LEU A 33 -13.43 21.88 -22.48
C LEU A 33 -12.38 21.01 -23.15
N ILE A 34 -12.52 19.69 -23.03
CA ILE A 34 -11.69 18.70 -23.75
C ILE A 34 -12.41 18.35 -25.05
N ASP A 35 -11.81 18.68 -26.19
CA ASP A 35 -12.35 18.34 -27.51
C ASP A 35 -12.08 16.87 -27.84
N ARG A 36 -13.12 16.15 -28.26
CA ARG A 36 -13.10 14.73 -28.66
C ARG A 36 -13.54 14.51 -30.12
N GLY A 37 -13.56 15.58 -30.94
CA GLY A 37 -14.03 15.55 -32.32
C GLY A 37 -15.53 15.82 -32.39
N ASP A 38 -16.34 14.80 -32.20
CA ASP A 38 -17.82 14.90 -32.32
C ASP A 38 -18.51 15.51 -31.10
N TYR A 39 -17.79 15.60 -29.96
CA TYR A 39 -18.31 16.19 -28.72
C TYR A 39 -17.18 16.80 -27.87
N LYS A 40 -17.58 17.60 -26.87
CA LYS A 40 -16.66 18.18 -25.88
C LYS A 40 -17.07 17.76 -24.48
N ILE A 41 -16.06 17.58 -23.59
CA ILE A 41 -16.27 17.25 -22.20
C ILE A 41 -16.00 18.50 -21.36
N ASP A 42 -16.98 18.87 -20.55
CA ASP A 42 -16.83 19.92 -19.54
C ASP A 42 -16.34 19.32 -18.22
N THR A 43 -15.15 19.73 -17.76
CA THR A 43 -14.51 19.24 -16.54
C THR A 43 -14.59 20.21 -15.37
N ASN A 44 -15.47 21.22 -15.43
CA ASN A 44 -15.56 22.28 -14.41
C ASN A 44 -16.37 21.85 -13.17
N TYR A 45 -17.01 20.69 -13.18
CA TYR A 45 -17.89 20.21 -12.11
C TYR A 45 -17.43 18.88 -11.52
N PRO A 46 -16.21 18.81 -10.90
CA PRO A 46 -15.73 17.58 -10.31
C PRO A 46 -16.58 17.21 -9.09
N SER A 47 -16.97 15.93 -9.00
CA SER A 47 -17.61 15.41 -7.80
C SER A 47 -16.62 15.35 -6.64
N VAL A 48 -17.06 15.66 -5.43
CA VAL A 48 -16.28 15.44 -4.20
C VAL A 48 -16.29 13.96 -3.77
N ALA A 49 -17.26 13.17 -4.24
CA ALA A 49 -17.39 11.74 -3.95
C ALA A 49 -16.52 10.92 -4.93
N GLN A 50 -15.22 11.03 -4.78
CA GLN A 50 -14.24 10.30 -5.59
C GLN A 50 -13.04 9.92 -4.74
N ASN A 51 -12.32 8.88 -5.14
CA ASN A 51 -11.05 8.48 -4.54
C ASN A 51 -10.12 7.88 -5.62
N GLU A 52 -8.88 7.65 -5.26
CA GLU A 52 -7.93 6.98 -6.13
C GLU A 52 -8.35 5.53 -6.39
N ARG A 53 -8.14 5.07 -7.63
CA ARG A 53 -8.40 3.68 -8.02
C ARG A 53 -7.31 2.75 -7.51
N VAL A 54 -6.07 3.21 -7.48
CA VAL A 54 -4.94 2.48 -6.90
C VAL A 54 -5.07 2.49 -5.38
N ARG A 55 -5.20 1.30 -4.79
CA ARG A 55 -5.43 1.09 -3.35
C ARG A 55 -4.41 0.17 -2.72
N PHE A 56 -3.68 -0.60 -3.54
CA PHE A 56 -2.75 -1.63 -3.09
C PHE A 56 -1.43 -1.52 -3.82
N LEU A 57 -0.37 -1.87 -3.12
CA LEU A 57 0.96 -2.08 -3.67
C LEU A 57 1.35 -3.53 -3.44
N VAL A 58 1.63 -4.26 -4.52
CA VAL A 58 1.96 -5.70 -4.47
C VAL A 58 3.41 -5.89 -4.89
N LEU A 59 4.19 -6.55 -4.03
CA LEU A 59 5.60 -6.82 -4.26
C LEU A 59 5.82 -8.27 -4.65
N HIS A 60 6.68 -8.45 -5.66
CA HIS A 60 6.98 -9.74 -6.28
C HIS A 60 8.48 -9.97 -6.41
N TYR A 61 8.89 -11.22 -6.60
CA TYR A 61 10.14 -11.52 -7.28
C TYR A 61 9.85 -12.22 -8.61
N THR A 62 10.76 -12.04 -9.60
CA THR A 62 10.58 -12.57 -10.95
C THR A 62 10.88 -14.05 -11.10
N ALA A 63 11.63 -14.67 -10.19
CA ALA A 63 12.21 -16.01 -10.29
C ALA A 63 13.12 -16.22 -11.53
N LEU A 64 13.61 -15.13 -12.13
CA LEU A 64 14.43 -15.11 -13.34
C LEU A 64 15.62 -14.17 -13.15
N ASP A 65 16.51 -14.11 -14.14
CA ASP A 65 17.52 -13.07 -14.29
C ASP A 65 16.95 -11.78 -14.94
N ASP A 66 17.80 -10.76 -15.07
CA ASP A 66 17.36 -9.45 -15.62
C ASP A 66 16.81 -9.56 -17.04
N ALA A 67 17.48 -10.30 -17.94
CA ALA A 67 17.06 -10.44 -19.34
C ALA A 67 15.76 -11.26 -19.47
N GLY A 68 15.69 -12.37 -18.74
CA GLY A 68 14.49 -13.23 -18.70
C GLY A 68 13.30 -12.49 -18.10
N SER A 69 13.50 -11.73 -17.04
CA SER A 69 12.47 -10.94 -16.39
C SER A 69 11.91 -9.88 -17.34
N LEU A 70 12.78 -9.12 -17.98
CA LEU A 70 12.37 -8.09 -18.93
C LEU A 70 11.57 -8.71 -20.10
N LYS A 71 12.07 -9.79 -20.69
CA LYS A 71 11.41 -10.48 -21.79
C LYS A 71 10.02 -10.97 -21.42
N VAL A 72 9.87 -11.67 -20.30
CA VAL A 72 8.58 -12.23 -19.86
C VAL A 72 7.56 -11.13 -19.57
N LEU A 73 7.99 -10.03 -18.94
CA LEU A 73 7.10 -8.93 -18.55
C LEU A 73 6.73 -7.97 -19.70
N THR A 74 7.47 -7.99 -20.82
CA THR A 74 7.20 -7.13 -21.98
C THR A 74 6.61 -7.89 -23.17
N GLU A 75 6.90 -9.16 -23.31
CA GLU A 75 6.49 -9.99 -24.46
C GLU A 75 5.54 -11.13 -24.07
N GLY A 76 5.36 -11.39 -22.76
CA GLY A 76 4.54 -12.49 -22.25
C GLY A 76 3.08 -12.11 -21.96
N ASN A 77 2.39 -13.02 -21.26
CA ASN A 77 1.00 -12.87 -20.85
C ASN A 77 0.85 -12.29 -19.41
N VAL A 78 1.97 -11.90 -18.80
CA VAL A 78 2.04 -11.26 -17.48
C VAL A 78 2.77 -9.93 -17.62
N SER A 79 2.48 -9.00 -16.73
CA SER A 79 3.14 -7.68 -16.73
C SER A 79 3.14 -7.10 -15.31
N ALA A 80 3.99 -6.13 -15.08
CA ALA A 80 4.01 -5.33 -13.86
C ALA A 80 4.16 -3.85 -14.23
N HIS A 81 3.85 -2.98 -13.31
CA HIS A 81 4.06 -1.55 -13.54
C HIS A 81 5.54 -1.22 -13.54
N TYR A 82 6.29 -1.80 -12.62
CA TYR A 82 7.71 -1.56 -12.44
C TYR A 82 8.52 -2.85 -12.39
N LEU A 83 9.73 -2.79 -12.95
CA LEU A 83 10.75 -3.82 -12.82
C LEU A 83 12.01 -3.21 -12.21
N VAL A 84 12.45 -3.76 -11.08
CA VAL A 84 13.70 -3.41 -10.41
C VAL A 84 14.75 -4.46 -10.77
N LYS A 85 15.80 -4.06 -11.51
CA LYS A 85 16.88 -4.94 -11.94
C LYS A 85 17.72 -5.40 -10.75
N THR A 86 18.44 -6.51 -10.91
CA THR A 86 19.38 -7.02 -9.89
C THR A 86 20.40 -5.94 -9.50
N HIS A 87 20.93 -5.25 -10.50
CA HIS A 87 21.80 -4.08 -10.31
C HIS A 87 21.17 -2.94 -11.10
N PRO A 88 20.45 -2.04 -10.43
CA PRO A 88 19.83 -0.89 -11.10
C PRO A 88 20.88 -0.06 -11.83
N ASP A 89 20.56 0.35 -13.07
CA ASP A 89 21.38 1.31 -13.80
C ASP A 89 21.44 2.64 -13.05
N ASN A 90 22.48 3.43 -13.27
CA ASN A 90 22.62 4.75 -12.68
C ASN A 90 22.74 5.80 -13.79
N VAL A 91 21.91 6.83 -13.71
CA VAL A 91 21.94 7.98 -14.61
C VAL A 91 22.02 9.24 -13.77
N ASP A 92 23.02 10.06 -14.00
CA ASP A 92 23.27 11.32 -13.27
C ASP A 92 23.25 11.14 -11.72
N GLY A 93 23.85 10.04 -11.24
CA GLY A 93 23.95 9.72 -9.82
C GLY A 93 22.67 9.18 -9.20
N LYS A 94 21.64 8.86 -9.99
CA LYS A 94 20.36 8.30 -9.51
C LYS A 94 20.12 6.90 -10.06
N PRO A 95 19.66 5.96 -9.23
CA PRO A 95 19.29 4.63 -9.69
C PRO A 95 18.04 4.69 -10.58
N VAL A 96 17.97 3.81 -11.58
CA VAL A 96 16.89 3.75 -12.56
C VAL A 96 16.03 2.53 -12.30
N VAL A 97 14.71 2.74 -12.22
CA VAL A 97 13.69 1.69 -12.30
C VAL A 97 13.05 1.67 -13.68
N LEU A 98 12.70 0.47 -14.18
CA LEU A 98 11.98 0.36 -15.45
C LEU A 98 10.47 0.42 -15.21
N GLN A 99 9.78 1.37 -15.83
CA GLN A 99 8.32 1.38 -15.90
C GLN A 99 7.87 0.66 -17.17
N LEU A 100 7.18 -0.47 -16.99
CA LEU A 100 6.72 -1.31 -18.12
C LEU A 100 5.26 -1.04 -18.46
N VAL A 101 4.44 -0.73 -17.46
CA VAL A 101 3.03 -0.36 -17.63
C VAL A 101 2.78 0.97 -16.92
N PRO A 102 2.17 1.96 -17.60
CA PRO A 102 1.75 3.20 -16.96
C PRO A 102 0.79 2.95 -15.78
N GLU A 103 0.90 3.71 -14.69
CA GLU A 103 0.13 3.47 -13.45
C GLU A 103 -1.40 3.61 -13.63
N GLU A 104 -1.85 4.40 -14.61
CA GLU A 104 -3.26 4.53 -14.95
C GLU A 104 -3.84 3.29 -15.66
N LYS A 105 -2.99 2.39 -16.13
CA LYS A 105 -3.39 1.13 -16.77
C LYS A 105 -3.31 -0.03 -15.79
N ARG A 106 -4.00 -1.11 -16.11
CA ARG A 106 -3.96 -2.35 -15.37
C ARG A 106 -2.80 -3.23 -15.87
N ALA A 107 -1.90 -3.62 -14.96
CA ALA A 107 -0.92 -4.66 -15.20
C ALA A 107 -1.43 -6.03 -14.73
N TRP A 108 -0.86 -7.12 -15.28
CA TRP A 108 -1.28 -8.50 -15.04
C TRP A 108 -0.26 -9.21 -14.16
N HIS A 109 -0.22 -8.90 -12.85
CA HIS A 109 0.79 -9.40 -11.90
C HIS A 109 0.21 -10.24 -10.75
N ALA A 110 -1.01 -9.94 -10.29
CA ALA A 110 -1.57 -10.57 -9.09
C ALA A 110 -2.29 -11.89 -9.37
N GLY A 111 -2.85 -12.06 -10.58
CA GLY A 111 -3.65 -13.24 -10.93
C GLY A 111 -4.87 -13.40 -10.03
N VAL A 112 -5.26 -14.65 -9.75
CA VAL A 112 -6.29 -14.96 -8.75
C VAL A 112 -5.74 -14.59 -7.38
N SER A 113 -6.38 -13.64 -6.72
CA SER A 113 -5.90 -13.00 -5.51
C SER A 113 -7.06 -12.52 -4.64
N ASP A 114 -6.82 -12.44 -3.33
CA ASP A 114 -7.80 -11.93 -2.36
C ASP A 114 -7.07 -11.19 -1.25
N TRP A 115 -7.58 -10.01 -0.89
CA TRP A 115 -7.09 -9.24 0.24
C TRP A 115 -8.18 -8.34 0.79
N GLN A 116 -8.43 -8.39 2.11
CA GLN A 116 -9.46 -7.60 2.79
C GLN A 116 -10.84 -7.74 2.15
N GLY A 117 -11.20 -8.97 1.71
CA GLY A 117 -12.45 -9.26 1.04
C GLY A 117 -12.56 -8.75 -0.40
N ARG A 118 -11.50 -8.18 -0.96
CA ARG A 118 -11.40 -7.78 -2.35
C ARG A 118 -10.62 -8.82 -3.14
N ASN A 119 -11.18 -9.29 -4.23
CA ASN A 119 -10.51 -10.17 -5.18
C ASN A 119 -10.08 -9.41 -6.44
N SER A 120 -9.32 -10.08 -7.32
CA SER A 120 -8.82 -9.50 -8.60
C SER A 120 -8.01 -8.21 -8.40
N LEU A 121 -6.98 -8.26 -7.56
CA LEU A 121 -6.22 -7.09 -7.15
C LEU A 121 -5.53 -6.34 -8.31
N ASN A 122 -5.36 -6.95 -9.48
CA ASN A 122 -4.85 -6.25 -10.66
C ASN A 122 -5.62 -4.96 -10.98
N ASP A 123 -6.92 -4.91 -10.66
CA ASP A 123 -7.78 -3.77 -10.99
C ASP A 123 -7.51 -2.53 -10.12
N THR A 124 -6.90 -2.72 -8.95
CA THR A 124 -6.77 -1.68 -7.92
C THR A 124 -5.38 -1.61 -7.31
N SER A 125 -4.37 -2.16 -7.98
CA SER A 125 -3.00 -2.20 -7.45
C SER A 125 -1.96 -1.69 -8.45
N ILE A 126 -0.82 -1.33 -7.90
CA ILE A 126 0.46 -1.24 -8.60
C ILE A 126 1.26 -2.49 -8.24
N GLY A 127 1.82 -3.18 -9.23
CA GLY A 127 2.72 -4.31 -9.04
C GLY A 127 4.15 -3.92 -9.33
N ILE A 128 5.06 -4.28 -8.42
CA ILE A 128 6.51 -4.14 -8.58
C ILE A 128 7.14 -5.51 -8.62
N GLU A 129 7.77 -5.83 -9.74
CA GLU A 129 8.59 -7.03 -9.91
C GLU A 129 10.05 -6.71 -9.59
N ILE A 130 10.67 -7.54 -8.78
CA ILE A 130 12.03 -7.38 -8.32
C ILE A 130 12.85 -8.57 -8.84
N VAL A 131 13.87 -8.31 -9.63
CA VAL A 131 14.67 -9.40 -10.17
C VAL A 131 15.41 -10.11 -9.03
N ASN A 132 15.01 -11.36 -8.82
CA ASN A 132 15.57 -12.27 -7.85
C ASN A 132 15.21 -13.70 -8.26
N LYS A 133 16.11 -14.66 -8.06
CA LYS A 133 15.89 -16.07 -8.43
C LYS A 133 14.88 -16.80 -7.54
N GLY A 134 14.42 -16.14 -6.46
CA GLY A 134 13.50 -16.73 -5.50
C GLY A 134 14.20 -17.76 -4.63
N PHE A 135 14.09 -19.03 -4.96
CA PHE A 135 14.72 -20.12 -4.21
C PHE A 135 15.17 -21.26 -5.14
N THR A 136 16.03 -22.12 -4.59
CA THR A 136 16.39 -23.42 -5.17
C THR A 136 15.90 -24.52 -4.25
N GLU A 137 15.18 -25.51 -4.81
CA GLU A 137 14.81 -26.73 -4.06
C GLU A 137 16.06 -27.57 -3.77
N LYS A 138 16.19 -28.00 -2.53
CA LYS A 138 17.25 -28.92 -2.08
C LYS A 138 16.65 -30.09 -1.31
N MET A 139 17.40 -31.14 -1.08
CA MET A 139 16.93 -32.35 -0.38
C MET A 139 16.32 -32.02 1.00
N LEU A 140 16.82 -30.99 1.70
CA LEU A 140 16.41 -30.60 3.04
C LEU A 140 15.58 -29.29 3.04
N GLY A 141 14.93 -28.93 1.93
CA GLY A 141 14.08 -27.75 1.82
C GLY A 141 14.61 -26.73 0.80
N ARG A 142 14.18 -25.49 0.96
CA ARG A 142 14.48 -24.39 0.03
C ARG A 142 15.65 -23.56 0.50
N THR A 143 16.53 -23.19 -0.44
CA THR A 143 17.55 -22.15 -0.22
C THR A 143 17.10 -20.89 -0.95
N TRP A 144 16.81 -19.82 -0.20
CA TRP A 144 16.34 -18.55 -0.72
C TRP A 144 17.50 -17.65 -1.13
N TYR A 145 17.30 -16.86 -2.21
CA TYR A 145 18.28 -15.90 -2.68
C TYR A 145 18.07 -14.55 -2.02
N PRO A 146 19.13 -13.91 -1.49
CA PRO A 146 19.02 -12.58 -0.91
C PRO A 146 18.81 -11.51 -1.98
N TYR A 147 18.32 -10.37 -1.55
CA TYR A 147 18.31 -9.12 -2.32
C TYR A 147 19.61 -8.37 -2.04
N ASN A 148 20.13 -7.63 -3.03
CA ASN A 148 21.29 -6.79 -2.81
C ASN A 148 20.93 -5.37 -2.37
N GLU A 149 21.86 -4.67 -1.75
CA GLU A 149 21.61 -3.38 -1.12
C GLU A 149 21.14 -2.30 -2.12
N PRO A 150 21.79 -2.08 -3.30
CA PRO A 150 21.32 -1.07 -4.25
C PRO A 150 19.90 -1.32 -4.77
N GLN A 151 19.48 -2.58 -4.85
CA GLN A 151 18.13 -2.97 -5.23
C GLN A 151 17.12 -2.60 -4.13
N ILE A 152 17.46 -2.88 -2.87
CA ILE A 152 16.61 -2.53 -1.72
C ILE A 152 16.51 -1.02 -1.54
N GLU A 153 17.60 -0.28 -1.66
CA GLU A 153 17.56 1.20 -1.60
C GLU A 153 16.62 1.81 -2.65
N LEU A 154 16.68 1.31 -3.89
CA LEU A 154 15.75 1.77 -4.93
C LEU A 154 14.30 1.42 -4.61
N ILE A 155 14.05 0.21 -4.08
CA ILE A 155 12.71 -0.23 -3.66
C ILE A 155 12.15 0.67 -2.55
N GLU A 156 12.97 1.06 -1.57
CA GLU A 156 12.57 1.99 -0.51
C GLU A 156 12.07 3.32 -1.08
N HIS A 157 12.83 3.91 -2.01
CA HIS A 157 12.45 5.17 -2.64
C HIS A 157 11.19 5.05 -3.51
N LEU A 158 11.14 4.03 -4.36
CA LEU A 158 10.02 3.79 -5.27
C LEU A 158 8.72 3.52 -4.50
N THR A 159 8.77 2.61 -3.51
CA THR A 159 7.57 2.26 -2.75
C THR A 159 7.07 3.43 -1.90
N LYS A 160 7.98 4.20 -1.31
CA LYS A 160 7.61 5.39 -0.54
C LYS A 160 6.91 6.44 -1.41
N ASP A 161 7.46 6.76 -2.58
CA ASP A 161 6.83 7.67 -3.54
C ASP A 161 5.42 7.20 -3.94
N ILE A 162 5.25 5.92 -4.25
CA ILE A 162 3.95 5.36 -4.64
C ILE A 162 2.93 5.44 -3.50
N VAL A 163 3.30 5.03 -2.27
CA VAL A 163 2.35 5.03 -1.14
C VAL A 163 1.95 6.44 -0.76
N GLU A 164 2.84 7.43 -0.88
CA GLU A 164 2.54 8.84 -0.62
C GLU A 164 1.63 9.44 -1.69
N ARG A 165 1.89 9.17 -2.98
CA ARG A 165 1.07 9.71 -4.09
C ARG A 165 -0.37 9.17 -4.12
N TYR A 166 -0.57 7.91 -3.72
CA TYR A 166 -1.88 7.25 -3.77
C TYR A 166 -2.53 7.08 -2.39
N ASP A 167 -1.92 7.60 -1.33
CA ASP A 167 -2.39 7.43 0.06
C ASP A 167 -2.69 5.95 0.40
N ILE A 168 -1.73 5.07 0.07
CA ILE A 168 -1.87 3.63 0.29
C ILE A 168 -1.68 3.32 1.77
N ALA A 169 -2.71 2.76 2.39
CA ALA A 169 -2.66 2.37 3.79
C ALA A 169 -1.55 1.33 4.06
N PRO A 170 -0.89 1.35 5.23
CA PRO A 170 0.18 0.39 5.56
C PRO A 170 -0.23 -1.08 5.35
N THR A 171 -1.47 -1.45 5.67
CA THR A 171 -2.01 -2.80 5.48
C THR A 171 -2.36 -3.14 4.03
N ALA A 172 -2.18 -2.22 3.12
CA ALA A 172 -2.42 -2.39 1.69
C ALA A 172 -1.11 -2.50 0.87
N VAL A 173 0.04 -2.51 1.54
CA VAL A 173 1.33 -2.88 0.97
C VAL A 173 1.57 -4.35 1.31
N VAL A 174 1.52 -5.21 0.32
CA VAL A 174 1.39 -6.67 0.49
C VAL A 174 2.36 -7.45 -0.38
N ALA A 175 2.66 -8.66 0.05
CA ALA A 175 3.35 -9.67 -0.75
C ALA A 175 2.37 -10.35 -1.72
N HIS A 176 2.88 -10.86 -2.84
CA HIS A 176 2.09 -11.77 -3.67
C HIS A 176 1.64 -13.01 -2.88
N SER A 177 2.50 -13.52 -1.99
CA SER A 177 2.16 -14.61 -1.08
C SER A 177 1.06 -14.26 -0.08
N ASP A 178 0.91 -13.00 0.34
CA ASP A 178 -0.17 -12.59 1.22
C ASP A 178 -1.55 -12.71 0.54
N ILE A 179 -1.62 -12.31 -0.72
CA ILE A 179 -2.87 -12.25 -1.49
C ILE A 179 -3.19 -13.54 -2.26
N ALA A 180 -2.23 -14.47 -2.33
CA ALA A 180 -2.36 -15.74 -3.03
C ALA A 180 -1.55 -16.85 -2.34
N PRO A 181 -1.73 -17.10 -1.03
CA PRO A 181 -0.85 -17.95 -0.21
C PRO A 181 -0.79 -19.41 -0.65
N LEU A 182 -1.84 -19.92 -1.32
CA LEU A 182 -1.90 -21.30 -1.78
C LEU A 182 -1.08 -21.58 -3.05
N ARG A 183 -0.57 -20.54 -3.72
CA ARG A 183 0.12 -20.70 -5.02
C ARG A 183 1.37 -19.85 -5.19
N LYS A 184 1.63 -18.90 -4.28
CA LYS A 184 2.70 -17.93 -4.38
C LYS A 184 3.53 -17.84 -3.10
N SER A 185 4.81 -17.56 -3.27
CA SER A 185 5.76 -17.39 -2.18
C SER A 185 6.61 -16.11 -2.31
N ASP A 186 6.43 -15.35 -3.39
CA ASP A 186 7.15 -14.10 -3.62
C ASP A 186 6.58 -12.94 -2.77
N PRO A 187 7.39 -12.00 -2.34
CA PRO A 187 8.83 -11.83 -2.56
C PRO A 187 9.72 -12.67 -1.63
N GLY A 188 9.18 -13.61 -0.86
CA GLY A 188 9.89 -14.56 -0.03
C GLY A 188 10.34 -14.02 1.33
N PRO A 189 10.91 -14.91 2.19
CA PRO A 189 11.21 -14.57 3.58
C PRO A 189 12.42 -13.63 3.74
N LEU A 190 13.25 -13.46 2.71
CA LEU A 190 14.42 -12.58 2.76
C LEU A 190 14.12 -11.15 2.30
N PHE A 191 12.87 -10.85 1.95
CA PHE A 191 12.45 -9.49 1.63
C PHE A 191 12.38 -8.64 2.92
N PRO A 192 12.97 -7.44 2.97
CA PRO A 192 13.18 -6.68 4.21
C PRO A 192 11.94 -5.85 4.63
N TRP A 193 10.81 -6.49 4.91
CA TRP A 193 9.54 -5.83 5.26
C TRP A 193 9.65 -4.87 6.43
N LYS A 194 10.35 -5.26 7.51
CA LYS A 194 10.56 -4.40 8.69
C LYS A 194 11.27 -3.10 8.30
N ARG A 195 12.29 -3.19 7.46
CA ARG A 195 13.07 -2.03 7.00
C ARG A 195 12.20 -1.07 6.18
N LEU A 196 11.32 -1.59 5.33
CA LEU A 196 10.35 -0.76 4.60
C LEU A 196 9.39 -0.07 5.56
N ALA A 197 8.86 -0.78 6.54
CA ALA A 197 7.95 -0.23 7.54
C ALA A 197 8.61 0.89 8.39
N GLU A 198 9.88 0.75 8.73
CA GLU A 198 10.68 1.79 9.40
C GLU A 198 10.85 3.06 8.53
N LYS A 199 10.71 2.94 7.22
CA LYS A 199 10.68 4.06 6.25
C LYS A 199 9.26 4.58 5.97
N GLY A 200 8.25 4.05 6.65
CA GLY A 200 6.84 4.44 6.47
C GLY A 200 6.12 3.68 5.35
N VAL A 201 6.66 2.56 4.87
CA VAL A 201 6.06 1.74 3.82
C VAL A 201 5.64 0.38 4.36
N GLY A 202 4.33 0.12 4.37
CA GLY A 202 3.79 -1.13 4.85
C GLY A 202 3.58 -1.18 6.36
N ALA A 203 3.01 -2.28 6.82
CA ALA A 203 2.65 -2.51 8.21
C ALA A 203 3.74 -3.30 8.94
N TRP A 204 3.92 -3.00 10.22
CA TRP A 204 4.75 -3.77 11.14
C TRP A 204 4.18 -3.72 12.56
N PRO A 205 4.21 -4.83 13.31
CA PRO A 205 3.71 -4.84 14.67
C PRO A 205 4.65 -4.09 15.63
N ASP A 206 4.10 -3.55 16.71
CA ASP A 206 4.91 -2.96 17.77
C ASP A 206 5.39 -4.06 18.74
N ASP A 207 6.68 -4.11 19.04
CA ASP A 207 7.29 -5.14 19.88
C ASP A 207 6.66 -5.19 21.29
N VAL A 208 6.29 -4.04 21.85
CA VAL A 208 5.59 -3.94 23.14
C VAL A 208 4.22 -4.64 23.07
N THR A 209 3.48 -4.42 21.99
CA THR A 209 2.15 -5.03 21.79
C THR A 209 2.28 -6.53 21.56
N VAL A 210 3.28 -6.98 20.81
CA VAL A 210 3.59 -8.42 20.66
C VAL A 210 3.88 -9.05 22.01
N SER A 211 4.73 -8.42 22.84
CA SER A 211 5.06 -8.90 24.19
C SER A 211 3.83 -8.97 25.09
N LYS A 212 2.91 -8.00 25.00
CA LYS A 212 1.62 -8.00 25.70
C LYS A 212 0.80 -9.25 25.35
N TYR A 213 0.69 -9.60 24.07
CA TYR A 213 -0.07 -10.77 23.62
C TYR A 213 0.64 -12.09 23.87
N LEU A 214 1.98 -12.12 23.92
CA LEU A 214 2.71 -13.29 24.40
C LEU A 214 2.38 -13.62 25.86
N ASN A 215 2.17 -12.58 26.69
CA ASN A 215 1.72 -12.72 28.08
C ASN A 215 2.57 -13.73 28.89
N GLY A 216 3.89 -13.65 28.76
CA GLY A 216 4.85 -14.51 29.46
C GLY A 216 5.04 -15.92 28.87
N ARG A 217 4.32 -16.29 27.80
CA ARG A 217 4.54 -17.56 27.08
C ARG A 217 5.88 -17.51 26.33
N TYR A 218 6.47 -18.70 26.14
CA TYR A 218 7.58 -18.81 25.16
C TYR A 218 7.04 -18.63 23.76
N LYS A 219 7.86 -18.09 22.88
CA LYS A 219 7.51 -17.85 21.47
C LYS A 219 7.09 -19.14 20.74
N SER A 220 7.73 -20.26 21.08
CA SER A 220 7.50 -21.60 20.53
C SER A 220 6.35 -22.36 21.18
N ASP A 221 5.72 -21.83 22.23
CA ASP A 221 4.55 -22.47 22.83
C ASP A 221 3.43 -22.58 21.79
N LEU A 222 2.55 -23.55 21.98
CA LEU A 222 1.39 -23.71 21.11
C LEU A 222 0.47 -22.50 21.20
N GLY A 223 0.17 -21.89 20.06
CA GLY A 223 -0.84 -20.86 19.91
C GLY A 223 -2.23 -21.45 19.65
N SER A 224 -3.25 -20.63 19.68
CA SER A 224 -4.63 -21.00 19.39
C SER A 224 -4.93 -20.83 17.90
N VAL A 225 -5.17 -21.93 17.20
CA VAL A 225 -5.55 -21.88 15.77
C VAL A 225 -6.79 -21.02 15.52
N PRO A 226 -7.89 -21.13 16.30
CA PRO A 226 -9.04 -20.25 16.11
C PRO A 226 -8.73 -18.76 16.29
N ILE A 227 -7.88 -18.41 17.25
CA ILE A 227 -7.46 -17.01 17.47
C ILE A 227 -6.63 -16.52 16.29
N ILE A 228 -5.67 -17.32 15.82
CA ILE A 228 -4.82 -17.00 14.66
C ILE A 228 -5.70 -16.81 13.41
N GLN A 229 -6.59 -17.75 13.11
CA GLN A 229 -7.52 -17.67 11.97
C GLN A 229 -8.35 -16.39 12.02
N LYS A 230 -8.93 -16.08 13.18
CA LYS A 230 -9.73 -14.86 13.38
C LYS A 230 -8.91 -13.58 13.21
N ALA A 231 -7.71 -13.54 13.79
CA ALA A 231 -6.83 -12.38 13.71
C ALA A 231 -6.34 -12.15 12.27
N LEU A 232 -5.91 -13.21 11.57
CA LEU A 232 -5.46 -13.11 10.18
C LEU A 232 -6.59 -12.69 9.23
N ALA A 233 -7.80 -13.22 9.41
CA ALA A 233 -8.96 -12.79 8.64
C ALA A 233 -9.28 -11.30 8.88
N LYS A 234 -9.28 -10.87 10.13
CA LYS A 234 -9.53 -9.46 10.49
C LYS A 234 -8.43 -8.54 9.94
N TYR A 235 -7.19 -9.01 9.91
CA TYR A 235 -6.08 -8.24 9.34
C TYR A 235 -6.22 -8.08 7.82
N GLY A 236 -6.61 -9.12 7.09
CA GLY A 236 -6.86 -9.03 5.66
C GLY A 236 -6.71 -10.31 4.86
N TYR A 237 -6.17 -11.38 5.45
CA TYR A 237 -5.99 -12.65 4.77
C TYR A 237 -7.31 -13.38 4.50
N LYS A 238 -7.40 -14.01 3.34
CA LYS A 238 -8.43 -15.04 3.12
C LYS A 238 -7.96 -16.33 3.77
N ILE A 239 -8.64 -16.74 4.84
CA ILE A 239 -8.27 -17.91 5.66
C ILE A 239 -9.52 -18.62 6.18
N PRO A 240 -9.57 -19.97 6.20
CA PRO A 240 -10.65 -20.71 6.83
C PRO A 240 -10.86 -20.31 8.30
N GLN A 241 -12.10 -20.40 8.76
CA GLN A 241 -12.46 -20.21 10.18
C GLN A 241 -12.88 -21.56 10.80
N SER A 242 -12.15 -22.62 10.43
CA SER A 242 -12.45 -24.01 10.80
C SER A 242 -12.13 -24.36 12.27
N GLY A 243 -11.25 -23.58 12.91
CA GLY A 243 -10.73 -23.86 14.24
C GLY A 243 -9.66 -24.95 14.26
N ILE A 244 -9.29 -25.53 13.12
CA ILE A 244 -8.26 -26.55 12.99
C ILE A 244 -7.12 -26.10 12.06
N LEU A 245 -5.94 -26.70 12.23
CA LEU A 245 -4.80 -26.47 11.35
C LEU A 245 -4.93 -27.38 10.11
N ASP A 246 -5.82 -27.01 9.21
CA ASP A 246 -5.90 -27.60 7.88
C ASP A 246 -4.78 -27.08 6.96
N GLU A 247 -4.62 -27.71 5.79
CA GLU A 247 -3.54 -27.34 4.86
C GLU A 247 -3.65 -25.87 4.38
N GLU A 248 -4.86 -25.40 4.10
CA GLU A 248 -5.08 -24.00 3.68
C GLU A 248 -4.67 -23.03 4.80
N THR A 249 -5.09 -23.29 6.04
CA THR A 249 -4.67 -22.49 7.21
C THR A 249 -3.16 -22.49 7.37
N ARG A 250 -2.49 -23.65 7.20
CA ARG A 250 -1.03 -23.74 7.28
C ARG A 250 -0.35 -22.88 6.21
N GLN A 251 -0.80 -22.92 4.97
CA GLN A 251 -0.24 -22.13 3.87
C GLN A 251 -0.41 -20.62 4.12
N VAL A 252 -1.54 -20.19 4.64
CA VAL A 252 -1.75 -18.78 5.02
C VAL A 252 -0.81 -18.38 6.16
N ILE A 253 -0.62 -19.23 7.17
CA ILE A 253 0.32 -18.98 8.26
C ILE A 253 1.76 -18.88 7.71
N ILE A 254 2.16 -19.74 6.79
CA ILE A 254 3.47 -19.67 6.13
C ILE A 254 3.66 -18.29 5.45
N ALA A 255 2.70 -17.85 4.65
CA ALA A 255 2.76 -16.55 3.98
C ALA A 255 2.86 -15.40 4.98
N PHE A 256 2.04 -15.42 6.03
CA PHE A 256 2.09 -14.45 7.12
C PHE A 256 3.45 -14.43 7.83
N GLN A 257 4.00 -15.59 8.14
CA GLN A 257 5.30 -15.70 8.80
C GLN A 257 6.44 -15.21 7.89
N MET A 258 6.43 -15.53 6.60
CA MET A 258 7.40 -14.98 5.64
C MET A 258 7.42 -13.45 5.63
N HIS A 259 6.26 -12.83 5.83
CA HIS A 259 6.15 -11.37 5.87
C HIS A 259 6.59 -10.79 7.23
N PHE A 260 6.08 -11.31 8.34
CA PHE A 260 6.19 -10.68 9.66
C PHE A 260 7.16 -11.39 10.63
N ARG A 261 7.60 -12.62 10.30
CA ARG A 261 8.50 -13.42 11.13
C ARG A 261 9.35 -14.37 10.27
N ALA A 262 10.25 -13.80 9.48
CA ALA A 262 11.07 -14.54 8.51
C ALA A 262 12.06 -15.55 9.12
N GLN A 263 12.31 -15.50 10.43
CA GLN A 263 13.23 -16.41 11.11
C GLN A 263 12.68 -17.84 11.21
N ASP A 264 11.35 -17.99 11.26
CA ASP A 264 10.66 -19.27 11.25
C ASP A 264 9.31 -19.14 10.55
N PHE A 265 9.23 -19.65 9.34
CA PHE A 265 8.02 -19.68 8.51
C PHE A 265 7.55 -21.11 8.23
N SER A 266 7.67 -21.97 9.23
CA SER A 266 7.28 -23.39 9.16
C SER A 266 5.78 -23.63 9.00
N GLY A 267 4.95 -22.61 9.23
CA GLY A 267 3.49 -22.75 9.27
C GLY A 267 2.95 -23.29 10.59
N ASN A 268 3.83 -23.38 11.62
CA ASN A 268 3.38 -23.78 12.96
C ASN A 268 2.58 -22.65 13.61
N PRO A 269 1.40 -22.96 14.19
CA PRO A 269 0.55 -22.01 14.89
C PRO A 269 1.05 -21.79 16.31
N ASP A 270 2.21 -21.15 16.46
CA ASP A 270 2.83 -20.90 17.75
C ASP A 270 2.38 -19.59 18.39
N ALA A 271 2.77 -19.39 19.65
CA ALA A 271 2.40 -18.22 20.45
C ALA A 271 2.93 -16.91 19.86
N GLU A 272 4.09 -16.92 19.21
CA GLU A 272 4.62 -15.72 18.55
C GLU A 272 3.79 -15.34 17.33
N THR A 273 3.40 -16.30 16.50
CA THR A 273 2.49 -16.07 15.35
C THR A 273 1.16 -15.48 15.81
N GLU A 274 0.56 -16.06 16.87
CA GLU A 274 -0.67 -15.55 17.47
C GLU A 274 -0.50 -14.10 17.96
N ALA A 275 0.56 -13.84 18.72
CA ALA A 275 0.82 -12.53 19.30
C ALA A 275 1.07 -11.47 18.22
N ILE A 276 1.84 -11.76 17.17
CA ILE A 276 2.08 -10.85 16.04
C ILE A 276 0.76 -10.54 15.32
N ALA A 277 -0.06 -11.55 15.03
CA ALA A 277 -1.34 -11.36 14.34
C ALA A 277 -2.29 -10.46 15.17
N GLN A 278 -2.39 -10.70 16.48
CA GLN A 278 -3.20 -9.86 17.37
C GLN A 278 -2.66 -8.43 17.50
N ALA A 279 -1.34 -8.26 17.57
CA ALA A 279 -0.71 -6.94 17.62
C ALA A 279 -0.97 -6.11 16.35
N LEU A 280 -0.92 -6.74 15.18
CA LEU A 280 -1.25 -6.09 13.91
C LEU A 280 -2.74 -5.67 13.85
N VAL A 281 -3.63 -6.53 14.34
CA VAL A 281 -5.07 -6.21 14.43
C VAL A 281 -5.30 -5.03 15.38
N GLU A 282 -4.68 -5.02 16.56
CA GLU A 282 -4.80 -3.91 17.51
C GLU A 282 -4.32 -2.59 16.89
N LYS A 283 -3.21 -2.62 16.16
CA LYS A 283 -2.61 -1.41 15.57
C LYS A 283 -3.37 -0.86 14.38
N TYR A 284 -3.90 -1.72 13.52
CA TYR A 284 -4.40 -1.31 12.20
C TYR A 284 -5.87 -1.60 11.95
N ARG A 285 -6.57 -2.34 12.83
CA ARG A 285 -7.95 -2.82 12.63
C ARG A 285 -8.86 -2.61 13.85
N SER A 286 -8.41 -1.84 14.83
CA SER A 286 -9.22 -1.45 16.00
C SER A 286 -10.28 -0.40 15.64
#